data_358f1913706df37d688ae7a690a5283d
#
_entry.id   358f1913706df37d688ae7a690a5283d
#
_cell.length_a   1.000
_cell.length_b   1.000
_cell.length_c   1.000
_cell.angle_alpha   90.00
_cell.angle_beta   90.00
_cell.angle_gamma   90.00
#
_symmetry.space_group_name_H-M   'P 1'
#
loop_
_entity.id
_entity.type
_entity.pdbx_description
1 polymer ?
#
loop_
_entity_poly.entity_id
_entity_poly.type
_entity_poly.pdbx_seq_one_letter_code
_entity_poly.pdbx_strand_id
1 'polypeptide(L)'
;MKNNIKLFDPHYGKAEEKAILKVLKSGYWASGSGSGRVREFENSFCKYIGSKECVAVNSGTAALNLALSLFNIKNKEVILPSLTFVSTAHSILLNGGKPVFADIDPKTLCIDPEQIKKLISKKTAVILPVHFAGMACNMEEILKICQENKINLVEDAAHASGTKYKKKKIGTHGIAVCFSFHPVKNLAAPTGGLISINHLRHKKIKKTLNEKRWCGITNRNGHSYDVKQIGWNYYMNEFSAGLALIQLKKLDKLNQIRKKIAKRYHDEIKLEEKMPFVSGCSYHFYWIIVKNRDKIMRKLKQNAIETGTHYRPIHTLSMYKSKKILPITEYVGKKIISLPTHPNLTNSDVTKIISRINRFV
;
A
#
# COMPACT_ATOMS: atom_id res chain seq x y z
N MET A 1 -20.78 13.46 -24.77
CA MET A 1 -20.73 12.45 -23.67
C MET A 1 -20.28 13.18 -22.40
N LYS A 2 -21.00 13.06 -21.26
CA LYS A 2 -20.56 13.66 -20.00
C LYS A 2 -19.24 13.00 -19.60
N ASN A 3 -18.14 13.76 -19.52
CA ASN A 3 -16.86 13.22 -19.04
C ASN A 3 -17.05 12.65 -17.64
N ASN A 4 -16.84 11.33 -17.50
CA ASN A 4 -16.95 10.61 -16.24
C ASN A 4 -15.71 10.92 -15.40
N ILE A 5 -15.90 11.39 -14.17
CA ILE A 5 -14.82 11.60 -13.20
C ILE A 5 -14.50 10.24 -12.57
N LYS A 6 -13.38 9.64 -12.98
CA LYS A 6 -12.93 8.34 -12.49
C LYS A 6 -12.47 8.42 -11.05
N LEU A 7 -12.62 7.34 -10.30
CA LEU A 7 -12.07 7.25 -8.94
C LEU A 7 -10.54 7.23 -8.93
N PHE A 8 -9.95 6.50 -9.87
CA PHE A 8 -8.50 6.41 -10.09
C PHE A 8 -8.21 6.60 -11.58
N ASP A 9 -7.20 7.38 -11.88
CA ASP A 9 -6.76 7.65 -13.25
C ASP A 9 -5.24 7.83 -13.27
N PRO A 10 -4.47 6.85 -13.82
CA PRO A 10 -3.01 6.93 -13.87
C PRO A 10 -2.56 8.12 -14.72
N HIS A 11 -1.66 8.91 -14.18
CA HIS A 11 -1.07 10.03 -14.92
C HIS A 11 0.10 9.56 -15.76
N TYR A 12 0.04 9.76 -17.09
CA TYR A 12 1.10 9.41 -18.02
C TYR A 12 1.30 10.48 -19.08
N GLY A 13 2.39 10.38 -19.85
CA GLY A 13 2.69 11.27 -20.97
C GLY A 13 3.88 10.75 -21.79
N LYS A 14 4.42 11.59 -22.65
CA LYS A 14 5.52 11.22 -23.58
C LYS A 14 6.75 10.59 -22.91
N ALA A 15 7.01 10.87 -21.65
CA ALA A 15 8.14 10.29 -20.93
C ALA A 15 7.93 8.79 -20.66
N GLU A 16 6.71 8.42 -20.25
CA GLU A 16 6.31 7.04 -20.04
C GLU A 16 6.28 6.26 -21.37
N GLU A 17 5.71 6.86 -22.44
CA GLU A 17 5.71 6.26 -23.79
C GLU A 17 7.13 5.94 -24.25
N LYS A 18 8.05 6.93 -24.15
CA LYS A 18 9.46 6.73 -24.51
C LYS A 18 10.14 5.64 -23.67
N ALA A 19 9.82 5.54 -22.38
CA ALA A 19 10.39 4.52 -21.51
C ALA A 19 9.94 3.12 -21.94
N ILE A 20 8.66 2.93 -22.25
CA ILE A 20 8.11 1.65 -22.72
C ILE A 20 8.73 1.26 -24.07
N LEU A 21 8.77 2.19 -25.03
CA LEU A 21 9.39 1.95 -26.34
C LEU A 21 10.88 1.57 -26.24
N LYS A 22 11.61 2.19 -25.29
CA LYS A 22 13.02 1.83 -25.03
C LYS A 22 13.17 0.41 -24.51
N VAL A 23 12.29 -0.05 -23.62
CA VAL A 23 12.29 -1.43 -23.13
C VAL A 23 11.91 -2.38 -24.27
N LEU A 24 10.87 -2.07 -25.05
CA LEU A 24 10.43 -2.89 -26.17
C LEU A 24 11.56 -3.12 -27.17
N LYS A 25 12.25 -2.04 -27.60
CA LYS A 25 13.35 -2.09 -28.56
C LYS A 25 14.61 -2.79 -28.06
N SER A 26 14.77 -2.90 -26.73
CA SER A 26 15.96 -3.56 -26.15
C SER A 26 15.94 -5.09 -26.30
N GLY A 27 14.77 -5.70 -26.55
CA GLY A 27 14.58 -7.15 -26.50
C GLY A 27 14.74 -7.76 -25.11
N TYR A 28 15.18 -6.98 -24.11
CA TYR A 28 15.37 -7.43 -22.74
C TYR A 28 14.15 -7.03 -21.88
N TRP A 29 13.21 -7.95 -21.73
CA TRP A 29 11.89 -7.67 -21.17
C TRP A 29 11.69 -8.13 -19.73
N ALA A 30 12.45 -9.15 -19.31
CA ALA A 30 12.37 -9.66 -17.95
C ALA A 30 13.66 -10.37 -17.54
N SER A 31 13.94 -10.36 -16.24
CA SER A 31 15.00 -11.16 -15.63
C SER A 31 14.63 -11.51 -14.19
N GLY A 32 14.62 -12.79 -13.86
CA GLY A 32 14.44 -13.27 -12.50
C GLY A 32 15.52 -12.78 -11.53
N SER A 33 16.74 -12.52 -12.00
CA SER A 33 17.84 -11.98 -11.19
C SER A 33 17.64 -10.54 -10.73
N GLY A 34 16.70 -9.79 -11.38
CA GLY A 34 16.49 -8.37 -11.10
C GLY A 34 17.65 -7.48 -11.53
N SER A 35 18.21 -7.74 -12.69
CA SER A 35 19.15 -6.85 -13.37
C SER A 35 18.41 -5.79 -14.19
N GLY A 36 19.13 -4.95 -14.92
CA GLY A 36 18.53 -3.97 -15.84
C GLY A 36 17.75 -2.86 -15.14
N ARG A 37 16.59 -2.51 -15.67
CA ARG A 37 15.72 -1.46 -15.16
C ARG A 37 15.17 -1.80 -13.76
N VAL A 38 14.98 -3.07 -13.47
CA VAL A 38 14.54 -3.52 -12.15
C VAL A 38 15.54 -3.10 -11.08
N ARG A 39 16.86 -3.34 -11.30
CA ARG A 39 17.91 -2.92 -10.39
C ARG A 39 18.01 -1.39 -10.28
N GLU A 40 17.90 -0.70 -11.40
CA GLU A 40 17.89 0.76 -11.44
C GLU A 40 16.73 1.33 -10.61
N PHE A 41 15.54 0.72 -10.71
CA PHE A 41 14.36 1.11 -9.93
C PHE A 41 14.55 0.80 -8.44
N GLU A 42 15.03 -0.39 -8.07
CA GLU A 42 15.35 -0.75 -6.69
C GLU A 42 16.28 0.29 -6.04
N ASN A 43 17.37 0.63 -6.70
CA ASN A 43 18.34 1.61 -6.20
C ASN A 43 17.74 3.01 -6.10
N SER A 44 16.99 3.43 -7.12
CA SER A 44 16.37 4.75 -7.16
C SER A 44 15.30 4.91 -6.08
N PHE A 45 14.46 3.90 -5.88
CA PHE A 45 13.42 3.92 -4.85
C PHE A 45 14.04 3.84 -3.44
N CYS A 46 15.06 3.00 -3.26
CA CYS A 46 15.82 2.90 -2.02
C CYS A 46 16.40 4.27 -1.61
N LYS A 47 17.05 4.96 -2.55
CA LYS A 47 17.56 6.33 -2.34
C LYS A 47 16.43 7.32 -2.04
N TYR A 48 15.31 7.22 -2.75
CA TYR A 48 14.16 8.11 -2.58
C TYR A 48 13.56 8.04 -1.17
N ILE A 49 13.40 6.84 -0.61
CA ILE A 49 12.83 6.67 0.74
C ILE A 49 13.88 6.74 1.84
N GLY A 50 15.17 6.49 1.55
CA GLY A 50 16.26 6.47 2.53
C GLY A 50 16.39 5.13 3.26
N SER A 51 15.93 4.01 2.66
CA SER A 51 16.13 2.67 3.22
C SER A 51 17.52 2.11 2.92
N LYS A 52 17.88 0.98 3.58
CA LYS A 52 19.20 0.35 3.37
C LYS A 52 19.25 -0.47 2.09
N GLU A 53 18.18 -1.21 1.78
CA GLU A 53 18.05 -2.04 0.59
C GLU A 53 16.60 -2.10 0.12
N CYS A 54 16.41 -2.41 -1.16
CA CYS A 54 15.10 -2.64 -1.76
C CYS A 54 15.12 -3.88 -2.66
N VAL A 55 13.97 -4.57 -2.73
CA VAL A 55 13.73 -5.70 -3.63
C VAL A 55 12.41 -5.49 -4.34
N ALA A 56 12.44 -5.31 -5.66
CA ALA A 56 11.25 -5.16 -6.48
C ALA A 56 10.61 -6.52 -6.81
N VAL A 57 9.29 -6.54 -6.81
CA VAL A 57 8.46 -7.72 -7.08
C VAL A 57 7.29 -7.36 -8.00
N ASN A 58 6.55 -8.35 -8.48
CA ASN A 58 5.48 -8.15 -9.47
C ASN A 58 4.18 -7.57 -8.89
N SER A 59 4.01 -7.51 -7.56
CA SER A 59 2.80 -6.93 -6.93
C SER A 59 3.02 -6.62 -5.45
N GLY A 60 2.16 -5.76 -4.87
CA GLY A 60 2.13 -5.54 -3.42
C GLY A 60 1.80 -6.81 -2.62
N THR A 61 0.96 -7.68 -3.16
CA THR A 61 0.65 -9.00 -2.57
C THR A 61 1.90 -9.88 -2.49
N ALA A 62 2.69 -9.93 -3.56
CA ALA A 62 3.97 -10.64 -3.58
C ALA A 62 4.97 -10.03 -2.58
N ALA A 63 4.98 -8.69 -2.44
CA ALA A 63 5.80 -8.01 -1.45
C ALA A 63 5.46 -8.44 -0.02
N LEU A 64 4.18 -8.44 0.34
CA LEU A 64 3.70 -8.87 1.66
C LEU A 64 4.01 -10.34 1.93
N ASN A 65 3.74 -11.21 0.96
CA ASN A 65 4.00 -12.64 1.09
C ASN A 65 5.50 -12.92 1.30
N LEU A 66 6.37 -12.34 0.50
CA LEU A 66 7.82 -12.50 0.65
C LEU A 66 8.34 -11.88 1.94
N ALA A 67 7.88 -10.69 2.34
CA ALA A 67 8.30 -10.05 3.58
C ALA A 67 7.96 -10.92 4.80
N LEU A 68 6.75 -11.48 4.86
CA LEU A 68 6.34 -12.38 5.94
C LEU A 68 7.09 -13.71 5.93
N SER A 69 7.51 -14.21 4.76
CA SER A 69 8.31 -15.44 4.63
C SER A 69 9.72 -15.32 5.24
N LEU A 70 10.14 -14.14 5.65
CA LEU A 70 11.39 -13.94 6.41
C LEU A 70 11.30 -14.40 7.85
N PHE A 71 10.10 -14.58 8.37
CA PHE A 71 9.82 -14.89 9.75
C PHE A 71 9.16 -16.27 9.88
N ASN A 72 9.51 -17.03 10.92
CA ASN A 72 8.80 -18.26 11.21
C ASN A 72 7.46 -17.94 11.90
N ILE A 73 6.41 -17.70 11.08
CA ILE A 73 5.06 -17.38 11.57
C ILE A 73 4.09 -18.57 11.51
N LYS A 74 4.56 -19.76 11.14
CA LYS A 74 3.73 -20.97 11.11
C LYS A 74 3.08 -21.21 12.49
N ASN A 75 1.76 -21.31 12.52
CA ASN A 75 0.94 -21.43 13.73
C ASN A 75 1.06 -20.26 14.73
N LYS A 76 1.71 -19.15 14.36
CA LYS A 76 1.82 -17.95 15.17
C LYS A 76 0.84 -16.87 14.71
N GLU A 77 0.65 -15.89 15.56
CA GLU A 77 -0.28 -14.79 15.35
C GLU A 77 0.40 -13.59 14.69
N VAL A 78 -0.31 -12.96 13.76
CA VAL A 78 0.07 -11.68 13.15
C VAL A 78 -1.07 -10.70 13.37
N ILE A 79 -0.80 -9.59 14.08
CA ILE A 79 -1.78 -8.55 14.38
C ILE A 79 -1.82 -7.58 13.21
N LEU A 80 -3.03 -7.32 12.66
CA LEU A 80 -3.27 -6.41 11.56
C LEU A 80 -4.63 -5.71 11.70
N PRO A 81 -4.87 -4.54 11.06
CA PRO A 81 -6.21 -3.95 11.03
C PRO A 81 -7.13 -4.77 10.13
N SER A 82 -8.42 -4.82 10.48
CA SER A 82 -9.41 -5.48 9.62
C SER A 82 -9.90 -4.58 8.46
N LEU A 83 -9.69 -3.26 8.55
CA LEU A 83 -9.98 -2.31 7.47
C LEU A 83 -8.78 -2.22 6.52
N THR A 84 -8.62 -3.22 5.66
CA THR A 84 -7.56 -3.25 4.64
C THR A 84 -7.97 -4.11 3.45
N PHE A 85 -7.16 -4.11 2.40
CA PHE A 85 -7.33 -5.02 1.28
C PHE A 85 -6.99 -6.46 1.69
N VAL A 86 -7.73 -7.41 1.16
CA VAL A 86 -7.65 -8.83 1.59
C VAL A 86 -6.27 -9.45 1.47
N SER A 87 -5.42 -8.97 0.55
CA SER A 87 -4.05 -9.50 0.37
C SER A 87 -3.18 -9.37 1.61
N THR A 88 -3.44 -8.38 2.49
CA THR A 88 -2.73 -8.21 3.77
C THR A 88 -2.96 -9.43 4.67
N ALA A 89 -4.19 -9.94 4.75
CA ALA A 89 -4.51 -11.15 5.52
C ALA A 89 -4.12 -12.45 4.78
N HIS A 90 -4.30 -12.50 3.45
CA HIS A 90 -3.90 -13.67 2.66
C HIS A 90 -2.41 -13.97 2.78
N SER A 91 -1.55 -12.94 2.80
CA SER A 91 -0.11 -13.12 2.94
C SER A 91 0.29 -13.79 4.27
N ILE A 92 -0.50 -13.61 5.33
CA ILE A 92 -0.32 -14.28 6.61
C ILE A 92 -0.65 -15.78 6.49
N LEU A 93 -1.81 -16.11 5.91
CA LEU A 93 -2.25 -17.49 5.73
C LEU A 93 -1.30 -18.27 4.81
N LEU A 94 -0.81 -17.66 3.73
CA LEU A 94 0.14 -18.26 2.80
C LEU A 94 1.47 -18.64 3.47
N ASN A 95 1.82 -17.98 4.57
CA ASN A 95 2.98 -18.28 5.39
C ASN A 95 2.65 -19.15 6.63
N GLY A 96 1.45 -19.73 6.69
CA GLY A 96 0.97 -20.60 7.77
C GLY A 96 0.66 -19.87 9.08
N GLY A 97 0.60 -18.53 9.07
CA GLY A 97 0.27 -17.70 10.23
C GLY A 97 -1.23 -17.58 10.46
N LYS A 98 -1.60 -17.04 11.61
CA LYS A 98 -2.99 -16.76 12.01
C LYS A 98 -3.21 -15.24 12.05
N PRO A 99 -4.11 -14.65 11.22
CA PRO A 99 -4.43 -13.24 11.32
C PRO A 99 -5.23 -12.95 12.60
N VAL A 100 -4.79 -11.95 13.36
CA VAL A 100 -5.48 -11.42 14.55
C VAL A 100 -5.89 -9.98 14.24
N PHE A 101 -7.19 -9.78 14.04
CA PHE A 101 -7.71 -8.48 13.62
C PHE A 101 -7.81 -7.51 14.80
N ALA A 102 -7.23 -6.32 14.63
CA ALA A 102 -7.33 -5.18 15.52
C ALA A 102 -8.36 -4.18 14.99
N ASP A 103 -8.97 -3.40 15.89
CA ASP A 103 -9.77 -2.26 15.52
C ASP A 103 -8.86 -1.07 15.13
N ILE A 104 -9.44 -0.03 14.58
CA ILE A 104 -8.78 1.12 14.01
C ILE A 104 -9.01 2.37 14.86
N ASP A 105 -8.12 3.34 14.76
CA ASP A 105 -8.32 4.69 15.24
C ASP A 105 -9.37 5.42 14.37
N PRO A 106 -10.42 6.01 14.96
CA PRO A 106 -11.53 6.62 14.20
C PRO A 106 -11.13 7.86 13.41
N LYS A 107 -10.01 8.52 13.76
CA LYS A 107 -9.56 9.75 13.09
C LYS A 107 -8.69 9.46 11.88
N THR A 108 -7.85 8.44 11.97
CA THR A 108 -6.87 8.12 10.91
C THR A 108 -7.27 6.92 10.07
N LEU A 109 -8.15 6.07 10.57
CA LEU A 109 -8.54 4.74 10.06
C LEU A 109 -7.35 3.78 9.93
N CYS A 110 -6.21 4.09 10.53
CA CYS A 110 -5.09 3.19 10.72
C CYS A 110 -5.32 2.31 11.95
N ILE A 111 -4.53 1.25 12.10
CA ILE A 111 -4.60 0.39 13.28
C ILE A 111 -4.39 1.19 14.56
N ASP A 112 -5.21 0.94 15.59
CA ASP A 112 -5.10 1.57 16.90
C ASP A 112 -4.02 0.86 17.74
N PRO A 113 -2.96 1.57 18.19
CA PRO A 113 -1.92 1.01 19.05
C PRO A 113 -2.46 0.42 20.37
N GLU A 114 -3.51 0.98 20.95
CA GLU A 114 -4.12 0.43 22.16
C GLU A 114 -4.80 -0.91 21.92
N GLN A 115 -5.35 -1.11 20.72
CA GLN A 115 -5.88 -2.41 20.33
C GLN A 115 -4.76 -3.43 20.11
N ILE A 116 -3.60 -3.00 19.57
CA ILE A 116 -2.44 -3.87 19.46
C ILE A 116 -2.02 -4.39 20.83
N LYS A 117 -1.85 -3.50 21.83
CA LYS A 117 -1.45 -3.87 23.21
C LYS A 117 -2.38 -4.94 23.82
N LYS A 118 -3.70 -4.80 23.63
CA LYS A 118 -4.71 -5.74 24.12
C LYS A 118 -4.67 -7.11 23.45
N LEU A 119 -4.10 -7.22 22.23
CA LEU A 119 -4.11 -8.42 21.42
C LEU A 119 -2.79 -9.19 21.45
N ILE A 120 -1.74 -8.61 22.01
CA ILE A 120 -0.44 -9.29 22.16
C ILE A 120 -0.57 -10.53 23.03
N SER A 121 -0.07 -11.64 22.54
CA SER A 121 0.01 -12.91 23.24
C SER A 121 1.41 -13.52 23.08
N LYS A 122 1.69 -14.61 23.81
CA LYS A 122 2.93 -15.40 23.65
C LYS A 122 3.10 -16.00 22.23
N LYS A 123 2.02 -16.02 21.42
CA LYS A 123 2.03 -16.49 20.02
C LYS A 123 2.22 -15.38 19.01
N THR A 124 2.16 -14.11 19.42
CA THR A 124 2.32 -12.97 18.50
C THR A 124 3.75 -12.88 17.97
N ALA A 125 3.91 -12.99 16.67
CA ALA A 125 5.22 -12.98 16.01
C ALA A 125 5.48 -11.70 15.21
N VAL A 126 4.43 -11.10 14.66
CA VAL A 126 4.53 -9.91 13.78
C VAL A 126 3.36 -8.96 14.06
N ILE A 127 3.64 -7.67 14.02
CA ILE A 127 2.64 -6.60 13.88
C ILE A 127 2.72 -6.13 12.44
N LEU A 128 1.56 -6.06 11.74
CA LEU A 128 1.43 -5.68 10.32
C LEU A 128 0.46 -4.50 10.17
N PRO A 129 0.88 -3.27 10.50
CA PRO A 129 0.08 -2.06 10.31
C PRO A 129 -0.09 -1.75 8.81
N VAL A 130 -1.19 -1.07 8.48
CA VAL A 130 -1.50 -0.62 7.12
C VAL A 130 -1.60 0.90 7.12
N HIS A 131 -0.82 1.57 6.28
CA HIS A 131 -0.86 3.03 6.10
C HIS A 131 -2.06 3.43 5.23
N PHE A 132 -3.25 3.41 5.82
CA PHE A 132 -4.52 3.51 5.13
C PHE A 132 -4.69 4.84 4.39
N ALA A 133 -5.16 4.81 3.14
CA ALA A 133 -5.36 5.98 2.27
C ALA A 133 -4.11 6.87 2.07
N GLY A 134 -2.92 6.41 2.47
CA GLY A 134 -1.69 7.19 2.49
C GLY A 134 -1.43 7.92 3.82
N MET A 135 -2.31 7.74 4.82
CA MET A 135 -2.10 8.20 6.19
C MET A 135 -1.06 7.30 6.87
N ALA A 136 -0.07 7.90 7.50
CA ALA A 136 0.87 7.12 8.31
C ALA A 136 0.22 6.64 9.61
N CYS A 137 0.46 5.38 9.97
CA CYS A 137 0.14 4.87 11.31
C CYS A 137 0.94 5.63 12.37
N ASN A 138 0.55 5.54 13.63
CA ASN A 138 1.33 6.05 14.76
C ASN A 138 2.59 5.18 14.96
N MET A 139 3.61 5.44 14.12
CA MET A 139 4.81 4.61 14.06
C MET A 139 5.63 4.65 15.33
N GLU A 140 5.62 5.77 16.07
CA GLU A 140 6.35 5.90 17.33
C GLU A 140 5.84 4.91 18.36
N GLU A 141 4.52 4.87 18.57
CA GLU A 141 3.90 3.96 19.55
C GLU A 141 4.00 2.49 19.09
N ILE A 142 3.79 2.22 17.78
CA ILE A 142 3.92 0.86 17.25
C ILE A 142 5.35 0.33 17.38
N LEU A 143 6.37 1.16 17.10
CA LEU A 143 7.78 0.77 17.27
C LEU A 143 8.11 0.49 18.74
N LYS A 144 7.61 1.32 19.66
CA LYS A 144 7.76 1.12 21.10
C LYS A 144 7.16 -0.22 21.54
N ILE A 145 5.92 -0.50 21.12
CA ILE A 145 5.24 -1.79 21.41
C ILE A 145 6.06 -2.97 20.87
N CYS A 146 6.56 -2.88 19.63
CA CYS A 146 7.36 -3.92 19.02
C CYS A 146 8.67 -4.18 19.80
N GLN A 147 9.35 -3.10 20.23
CA GLN A 147 10.59 -3.18 20.98
C GLN A 147 10.39 -3.80 22.37
N GLU A 148 9.40 -3.34 23.13
CA GLU A 148 9.09 -3.81 24.48
C GLU A 148 8.72 -5.30 24.49
N ASN A 149 8.00 -5.77 23.47
CA ASN A 149 7.51 -7.14 23.37
C ASN A 149 8.38 -8.05 22.48
N LYS A 150 9.49 -7.54 21.92
CA LYS A 150 10.38 -8.28 20.99
C LYS A 150 9.63 -8.86 19.78
N ILE A 151 8.64 -8.13 19.26
CA ILE A 151 7.81 -8.53 18.13
C ILE A 151 8.33 -7.85 16.86
N ASN A 152 8.35 -8.60 15.75
CA ASN A 152 8.78 -8.05 14.45
C ASN A 152 7.74 -7.12 13.85
N LEU A 153 8.20 -6.08 13.14
CA LEU A 153 7.36 -5.11 12.44
C LEU A 153 7.53 -5.27 10.93
N VAL A 154 6.43 -5.58 10.24
CA VAL A 154 6.30 -5.52 8.77
C VAL A 154 5.19 -4.52 8.45
N GLU A 155 5.43 -3.58 7.54
CA GLU A 155 4.46 -2.54 7.22
C GLU A 155 3.82 -2.78 5.84
N ASP A 156 2.50 -2.63 5.74
CA ASP A 156 1.80 -2.52 4.47
C ASP A 156 1.69 -1.04 4.08
N ALA A 157 2.55 -0.62 3.17
CA ALA A 157 2.64 0.74 2.64
C ALA A 157 2.06 0.84 1.21
N ALA A 158 1.15 -0.06 0.82
CA ALA A 158 0.57 -0.10 -0.52
C ALA A 158 -0.15 1.21 -0.92
N HIS A 159 -0.53 2.05 0.04
CA HIS A 159 -1.14 3.37 -0.19
C HIS A 159 -0.18 4.54 0.11
N ALA A 160 1.05 4.28 0.54
CA ALA A 160 1.87 5.29 1.21
C ALA A 160 3.15 5.67 0.45
N SER A 161 3.21 5.47 -0.88
CA SER A 161 4.34 5.93 -1.69
C SER A 161 4.51 7.45 -1.59
N GLY A 162 5.57 7.89 -0.89
CA GLY A 162 5.87 9.29 -0.63
C GLY A 162 5.26 9.88 0.66
N THR A 163 4.52 9.10 1.44
CA THR A 163 4.06 9.49 2.78
C THR A 163 5.23 9.69 3.72
N LYS A 164 5.12 10.69 4.59
CA LYS A 164 6.08 10.97 5.66
C LYS A 164 5.41 10.81 7.02
N TYR A 165 6.08 10.15 7.95
CA TYR A 165 5.79 10.18 9.36
C TYR A 165 6.83 11.08 10.05
N LYS A 166 6.39 12.19 10.65
CA LYS A 166 7.30 13.25 11.10
C LYS A 166 8.19 13.70 9.93
N LYS A 167 9.51 13.60 10.04
CA LYS A 167 10.48 14.02 9.00
C LYS A 167 10.93 12.87 8.09
N LYS A 168 10.60 11.60 8.42
CA LYS A 168 11.07 10.40 7.70
C LYS A 168 10.00 9.87 6.75
N LYS A 169 10.39 9.43 5.54
CA LYS A 169 9.47 8.74 4.63
C LYS A 169 9.09 7.37 5.16
N ILE A 170 7.83 6.96 4.96
CA ILE A 170 7.42 5.58 5.14
C ILE A 170 8.27 4.72 4.21
N GLY A 171 8.77 3.62 4.74
CA GLY A 171 9.77 2.76 4.10
C GLY A 171 11.04 2.58 4.93
N THR A 172 11.19 3.30 6.06
CA THR A 172 12.40 3.30 6.90
C THR A 172 12.16 2.90 8.36
N HIS A 173 10.96 2.43 8.72
CA HIS A 173 10.60 2.16 10.13
C HIS A 173 10.64 0.67 10.47
N GLY A 174 9.84 -0.17 9.82
CA GLY A 174 9.83 -1.61 10.06
C GLY A 174 11.00 -2.35 9.44
N ILE A 175 11.18 -3.61 9.84
CA ILE A 175 12.22 -4.51 9.27
C ILE A 175 12.03 -4.64 7.76
N ALA A 176 10.78 -4.79 7.32
CA ALA A 176 10.37 -4.81 5.93
C ALA A 176 9.11 -3.94 5.74
N VAL A 177 9.11 -3.11 4.71
CA VAL A 177 7.96 -2.25 4.34
C VAL A 177 7.57 -2.55 2.90
N CYS A 178 6.30 -2.89 2.70
CA CYS A 178 5.77 -3.41 1.44
C CYS A 178 4.99 -2.35 0.67
N PHE A 179 5.39 -2.06 -0.56
CA PHE A 179 4.75 -1.10 -1.45
C PHE A 179 4.03 -1.81 -2.60
N SER A 180 3.02 -1.15 -3.14
CA SER A 180 2.30 -1.55 -4.35
C SER A 180 2.40 -0.46 -5.41
N PHE A 181 2.59 -0.87 -6.65
CA PHE A 181 2.62 0.00 -7.83
C PHE A 181 1.54 -0.36 -8.85
N HIS A 182 0.46 -1.00 -8.39
CA HIS A 182 -0.73 -1.23 -9.21
C HIS A 182 -1.18 0.08 -9.88
N PRO A 183 -1.77 0.07 -11.09
CA PRO A 183 -2.14 1.31 -11.82
C PRO A 183 -2.93 2.34 -11.03
N VAL A 184 -3.72 1.94 -10.04
CA VAL A 184 -4.47 2.86 -9.19
C VAL A 184 -3.61 3.60 -8.14
N LYS A 185 -2.36 3.17 -7.90
CA LYS A 185 -1.51 3.69 -6.82
C LYS A 185 -0.85 5.02 -7.18
N ASN A 186 -0.32 5.71 -6.17
CA ASN A 186 0.33 7.02 -6.34
C ASN A 186 1.54 6.98 -7.27
N LEU A 187 2.31 5.90 -7.22
CA LEU A 187 3.29 5.51 -8.22
C LEU A 187 2.66 4.36 -9.01
N ALA A 188 2.30 4.62 -10.26
CA ALA A 188 1.55 3.68 -11.10
C ALA A 188 2.46 2.95 -12.08
N ALA A 189 2.37 1.62 -12.13
CA ALA A 189 2.97 0.76 -13.13
C ALA A 189 1.94 -0.27 -13.60
N PRO A 190 2.13 -0.97 -14.74
CA PRO A 190 1.19 -2.02 -15.19
C PRO A 190 0.99 -3.09 -14.13
N THR A 191 2.05 -3.44 -13.43
CA THR A 191 2.07 -4.30 -12.25
C THR A 191 3.34 -3.98 -11.47
N GLY A 192 3.36 -4.24 -10.16
CA GLY A 192 4.57 -4.03 -9.37
C GLY A 192 4.33 -3.90 -7.88
N GLY A 193 5.38 -4.18 -7.16
CA GLY A 193 5.53 -3.97 -5.73
C GLY A 193 7.00 -3.87 -5.37
N LEU A 194 7.28 -3.57 -4.10
CA LEU A 194 8.64 -3.46 -3.62
C LEU A 194 8.67 -3.70 -2.11
N ILE A 195 9.72 -4.34 -1.65
CA ILE A 195 10.03 -4.50 -0.24
C ILE A 195 11.24 -3.62 0.08
N SER A 196 11.09 -2.64 0.96
CA SER A 196 12.24 -1.96 1.55
C SER A 196 12.68 -2.66 2.83
N ILE A 197 13.98 -2.68 3.09
CA ILE A 197 14.62 -3.46 4.16
C ILE A 197 15.41 -2.51 5.06
N ASN A 198 15.11 -2.53 6.37
CA ASN A 198 15.76 -1.68 7.37
C ASN A 198 16.20 -2.51 8.58
N HIS A 199 17.17 -3.39 8.37
CA HIS A 199 17.71 -4.28 9.40
C HIS A 199 19.23 -4.31 9.35
N LEU A 200 19.91 -4.66 10.43
CA LEU A 200 21.37 -4.79 10.46
C LEU A 200 21.87 -5.82 9.45
N ARG A 201 21.13 -6.94 9.28
CA ARG A 201 21.43 -7.99 8.32
C ARG A 201 20.83 -7.75 6.93
N HIS A 202 20.64 -6.49 6.52
CA HIS A 202 19.93 -6.11 5.28
C HIS A 202 20.46 -6.82 4.02
N LYS A 203 21.78 -6.98 3.87
CA LYS A 203 22.40 -7.69 2.74
C LYS A 203 21.97 -9.16 2.68
N LYS A 204 21.97 -9.88 3.82
CA LYS A 204 21.51 -11.27 3.91
C LYS A 204 20.02 -11.37 3.58
N ILE A 205 19.21 -10.48 4.13
CA ILE A 205 17.76 -10.42 3.85
C ILE A 205 17.50 -10.17 2.36
N LYS A 206 18.19 -9.20 1.75
CA LYS A 206 18.09 -8.94 0.29
C LYS A 206 18.44 -10.18 -0.53
N LYS A 207 19.53 -10.87 -0.19
CA LYS A 207 19.89 -12.12 -0.88
C LYS A 207 18.77 -13.15 -0.79
N THR A 208 18.25 -13.41 0.41
CA THR A 208 17.14 -14.35 0.63
C THR A 208 15.89 -13.97 -0.15
N LEU A 209 15.50 -12.67 -0.16
CA LEU A 209 14.34 -12.21 -0.92
C LEU A 209 14.54 -12.32 -2.45
N ASN A 210 15.74 -12.05 -2.95
CA ASN A 210 16.08 -12.23 -4.37
C ASN A 210 15.97 -13.70 -4.80
N GLU A 211 16.46 -14.63 -3.98
CA GLU A 211 16.32 -16.07 -4.22
C GLU A 211 14.84 -16.46 -4.22
N LYS A 212 14.10 -16.10 -3.18
CA LYS A 212 12.69 -16.44 -3.03
C LYS A 212 11.79 -15.82 -4.10
N ARG A 213 12.06 -14.59 -4.57
CA ARG A 213 11.26 -13.98 -5.63
C ARG A 213 11.41 -14.68 -6.98
N TRP A 214 12.45 -15.49 -7.15
CA TRP A 214 12.73 -16.25 -8.36
C TRP A 214 12.95 -17.74 -8.04
N CYS A 215 11.87 -18.44 -7.72
CA CYS A 215 11.78 -19.89 -7.54
C CYS A 215 12.76 -20.50 -6.55
N GLY A 216 13.35 -19.72 -5.62
CA GLY A 216 14.39 -20.21 -4.69
C GLY A 216 15.76 -20.42 -5.31
N ILE A 217 15.96 -20.01 -6.56
CA ILE A 217 17.21 -20.18 -7.31
C ILE A 217 18.34 -19.42 -6.64
N THR A 218 19.43 -20.12 -6.38
CA THR A 218 20.67 -19.59 -5.80
C THR A 218 21.90 -20.10 -6.54
N ASN A 219 23.03 -19.44 -6.34
CA ASN A 219 24.34 -19.82 -6.90
C ASN A 219 24.32 -20.04 -8.43
N ARG A 220 23.54 -19.23 -9.15
CA ARG A 220 23.47 -19.36 -10.61
C ARG A 220 24.76 -18.91 -11.27
N ASN A 221 25.35 -19.83 -12.03
CA ASN A 221 26.50 -19.57 -12.88
C ASN A 221 26.26 -20.22 -14.26
N GLY A 222 26.01 -19.40 -15.28
CA GLY A 222 25.61 -19.87 -16.60
C GLY A 222 24.34 -20.70 -16.56
N HIS A 223 24.45 -21.98 -16.91
CA HIS A 223 23.34 -22.97 -16.92
C HIS A 223 23.18 -23.70 -15.58
N SER A 224 24.17 -23.63 -14.69
CA SER A 224 24.12 -24.27 -13.37
C SER A 224 23.45 -23.38 -12.33
N TYR A 225 22.64 -23.96 -11.48
CA TYR A 225 22.03 -23.31 -10.31
C TYR A 225 21.67 -24.34 -9.24
N ASP A 226 21.40 -23.87 -8.04
CA ASP A 226 20.94 -24.67 -6.93
C ASP A 226 19.64 -24.10 -6.37
N VAL A 227 18.85 -24.90 -5.65
CA VAL A 227 17.60 -24.50 -4.98
C VAL A 227 17.64 -25.01 -3.55
N LYS A 228 17.79 -24.10 -2.57
CA LYS A 228 17.89 -24.44 -1.14
C LYS A 228 16.63 -24.14 -0.34
N GLN A 229 15.65 -23.46 -0.92
CA GLN A 229 14.41 -23.06 -0.28
C GLN A 229 13.30 -22.91 -1.30
N ILE A 230 12.05 -23.00 -0.85
CA ILE A 230 10.89 -22.72 -1.70
C ILE A 230 10.90 -21.23 -2.03
N GLY A 231 10.65 -20.92 -3.30
CA GLY A 231 10.46 -19.58 -3.82
C GLY A 231 9.28 -19.50 -4.77
N TRP A 232 9.02 -18.31 -5.26
CA TRP A 232 7.89 -17.98 -6.14
C TRP A 232 8.38 -17.30 -7.41
N ASN A 233 7.52 -17.22 -8.41
CA ASN A 233 7.76 -16.41 -9.61
C ASN A 233 7.18 -15.01 -9.41
N TYR A 234 7.86 -14.19 -8.60
CA TYR A 234 7.41 -12.86 -8.17
C TYR A 234 8.29 -11.72 -8.67
N TYR A 235 9.22 -11.96 -9.58
CA TYR A 235 10.08 -10.89 -10.08
C TYR A 235 9.29 -9.86 -10.92
N MET A 236 9.72 -8.61 -10.83
CA MET A 236 9.20 -7.51 -11.64
C MET A 236 9.77 -7.58 -13.06
N ASN A 237 8.98 -7.28 -14.09
CA ASN A 237 9.45 -7.19 -15.48
C ASN A 237 10.03 -5.80 -15.79
N GLU A 238 10.79 -5.70 -16.88
CA GLU A 238 11.48 -4.48 -17.30
C GLU A 238 10.52 -3.36 -17.75
N PHE A 239 9.36 -3.69 -18.31
CA PHE A 239 8.33 -2.70 -18.68
C PHE A 239 7.78 -1.97 -17.46
N SER A 240 7.42 -2.74 -16.44
CA SER A 240 6.93 -2.18 -15.18
C SER A 240 8.01 -1.35 -14.48
N ALA A 241 9.26 -1.83 -14.47
CA ALA A 241 10.37 -1.10 -13.86
C ALA A 241 10.72 0.19 -14.64
N GLY A 242 10.73 0.12 -15.97
CA GLY A 242 10.98 1.30 -16.82
C GLY A 242 9.94 2.39 -16.61
N LEU A 243 8.65 2.02 -16.53
CA LEU A 243 7.57 2.95 -16.23
C LEU A 243 7.69 3.50 -14.81
N ALA A 244 7.93 2.62 -13.83
CA ALA A 244 8.05 3.00 -12.42
C ALA A 244 9.19 4.00 -12.17
N LEU A 245 10.30 3.92 -12.90
CA LEU A 245 11.38 4.90 -12.85
C LEU A 245 10.93 6.30 -13.24
N ILE A 246 10.11 6.42 -14.30
CA ILE A 246 9.58 7.72 -14.72
C ILE A 246 8.55 8.23 -13.71
N GLN A 247 7.67 7.37 -13.23
CA GLN A 247 6.67 7.71 -12.21
C GLN A 247 7.33 8.14 -10.90
N LEU A 248 8.42 7.51 -10.49
CA LEU A 248 9.19 7.88 -9.30
C LEU A 248 9.74 9.32 -9.39
N LYS A 249 10.27 9.72 -10.55
CA LYS A 249 10.75 11.09 -10.78
C LYS A 249 9.64 12.15 -10.65
N LYS A 250 8.39 11.77 -10.91
CA LYS A 250 7.21 12.66 -10.83
C LYS A 250 6.48 12.56 -9.49
N LEU A 251 6.76 11.56 -8.66
CA LEU A 251 5.94 11.18 -7.50
C LEU A 251 5.66 12.34 -6.55
N ASP A 252 6.68 13.07 -6.15
CA ASP A 252 6.51 14.20 -5.20
C ASP A 252 5.63 15.31 -5.80
N LYS A 253 5.79 15.64 -7.09
CA LYS A 253 4.95 16.61 -7.80
C LYS A 253 3.49 16.13 -7.88
N LEU A 254 3.27 14.86 -8.23
CA LEU A 254 1.93 14.29 -8.31
C LEU A 254 1.27 14.19 -6.92
N ASN A 255 2.02 13.87 -5.88
CA ASN A 255 1.53 13.89 -4.50
C ASN A 255 1.20 15.31 -4.00
N GLN A 256 1.90 16.36 -4.45
CA GLN A 256 1.52 17.74 -4.16
C GLN A 256 0.15 18.11 -4.76
N ILE A 257 -0.15 17.64 -5.97
CA ILE A 257 -1.48 17.85 -6.58
C ILE A 257 -2.56 17.13 -5.75
N ARG A 258 -2.35 15.86 -5.38
CA ARG A 258 -3.26 15.10 -4.50
C ARG A 258 -3.50 15.83 -3.17
N LYS A 259 -2.44 16.37 -2.60
CA LYS A 259 -2.51 17.13 -1.35
C LYS A 259 -3.34 18.41 -1.48
N LYS A 260 -3.21 19.15 -2.58
CA LYS A 260 -4.04 20.33 -2.85
C LYS A 260 -5.52 19.96 -2.98
N ILE A 261 -5.83 18.86 -3.66
CA ILE A 261 -7.21 18.35 -3.78
C ILE A 261 -7.74 17.94 -2.40
N ALA A 262 -6.97 17.20 -1.62
CA ALA A 262 -7.35 16.78 -0.27
C ALA A 262 -7.56 17.96 0.68
N LYS A 263 -6.76 19.03 0.55
CA LYS A 263 -6.95 20.27 1.33
C LYS A 263 -8.28 20.91 1.02
N ARG A 264 -8.65 21.03 -0.27
CA ARG A 264 -9.96 21.52 -0.69
C ARG A 264 -11.11 20.66 -0.15
N TYR A 265 -11.00 19.34 -0.23
CA TYR A 265 -12.01 18.45 0.35
C TYR A 265 -12.15 18.65 1.86
N HIS A 266 -11.03 18.77 2.57
CA HIS A 266 -11.04 19.01 4.01
C HIS A 266 -11.73 20.33 4.38
N ASP A 267 -11.44 21.41 3.67
CA ASP A 267 -11.95 22.73 3.97
C ASP A 267 -13.39 22.94 3.50
N GLU A 268 -13.76 22.43 2.32
CA GLU A 268 -14.98 22.79 1.63
C GLU A 268 -16.12 21.74 1.76
N ILE A 269 -15.82 20.47 2.11
CA ILE A 269 -16.86 19.46 2.39
C ILE A 269 -17.43 19.69 3.79
N LYS A 270 -18.77 19.88 3.86
CA LYS A 270 -19.52 20.15 5.09
C LYS A 270 -19.92 18.85 5.81
N LEU A 271 -18.94 18.07 6.24
CA LEU A 271 -19.09 16.86 7.03
C LEU A 271 -18.10 16.87 8.18
N GLU A 272 -18.50 16.38 9.35
CA GLU A 272 -17.62 16.21 10.50
C GLU A 272 -16.69 15.00 10.31
N GLU A 273 -17.27 13.86 9.94
CA GLU A 273 -16.54 12.60 9.78
C GLU A 273 -15.92 12.51 8.37
N LYS A 274 -14.72 13.04 8.21
CA LYS A 274 -13.94 13.03 6.98
C LYS A 274 -12.45 12.94 7.26
N MET A 275 -11.70 12.54 6.26
CA MET A 275 -10.24 12.39 6.37
C MET A 275 -9.58 13.69 6.87
N PRO A 276 -8.77 13.64 7.93
CA PRO A 276 -8.07 14.81 8.42
C PRO A 276 -7.00 15.28 7.43
N PHE A 277 -6.73 16.58 7.42
CA PHE A 277 -5.62 17.11 6.64
C PHE A 277 -4.31 16.97 7.40
N VAL A 278 -3.39 16.14 6.87
CA VAL A 278 -2.05 15.91 7.43
C VAL A 278 -1.00 16.17 6.36
N SER A 279 -0.08 17.08 6.62
CA SER A 279 0.94 17.52 5.65
C SER A 279 1.86 16.40 5.15
N GLY A 280 2.08 15.36 5.94
CA GLY A 280 2.89 14.19 5.59
C GLY A 280 2.17 13.15 4.75
N CYS A 281 0.86 13.19 4.64
CA CYS A 281 0.05 12.21 3.92
C CYS A 281 0.21 12.33 2.39
N SER A 282 0.26 11.21 1.69
CA SER A 282 0.33 11.15 0.21
C SER A 282 -1.04 11.11 -0.47
N TYR A 283 -2.12 10.97 0.29
CA TYR A 283 -3.52 10.97 -0.19
C TYR A 283 -3.74 10.07 -1.41
N HIS A 284 -3.64 8.77 -1.20
CA HIS A 284 -3.96 7.78 -2.24
C HIS A 284 -5.40 7.92 -2.71
N PHE A 285 -6.32 8.11 -1.78
CA PHE A 285 -7.69 8.58 -1.95
C PHE A 285 -8.07 9.44 -0.74
N TYR A 286 -9.19 10.18 -0.85
CA TYR A 286 -9.79 10.91 0.27
C TYR A 286 -11.05 10.17 0.71
N TRP A 287 -11.31 10.05 2.00
CA TRP A 287 -12.49 9.37 2.50
C TRP A 287 -13.42 10.29 3.29
N ILE A 288 -14.71 9.98 3.22
CA ILE A 288 -15.79 10.57 4.03
C ILE A 288 -16.64 9.45 4.62
N ILE A 289 -17.26 9.71 5.77
CA ILE A 289 -18.21 8.79 6.44
C ILE A 289 -19.61 9.41 6.35
N VAL A 290 -20.58 8.63 5.85
CA VAL A 290 -21.93 9.13 5.61
C VAL A 290 -23.00 8.14 6.05
N LYS A 291 -24.16 8.61 6.54
CA LYS A 291 -25.25 7.73 7.03
C LYS A 291 -25.83 6.82 5.93
N ASN A 292 -26.10 7.37 4.76
CA ASN A 292 -26.80 6.69 3.66
C ASN A 292 -25.86 6.41 2.47
N ARG A 293 -24.72 5.74 2.74
CA ARG A 293 -23.64 5.52 1.76
C ARG A 293 -24.13 5.11 0.37
N ASP A 294 -24.91 4.03 0.27
CA ASP A 294 -25.28 3.46 -1.03
C ASP A 294 -26.21 4.39 -1.83
N LYS A 295 -27.08 5.17 -1.15
CA LYS A 295 -27.91 6.20 -1.78
C LYS A 295 -27.05 7.34 -2.33
N ILE A 296 -26.08 7.81 -1.54
CA ILE A 296 -25.18 8.90 -1.93
C ILE A 296 -24.28 8.47 -3.09
N MET A 297 -23.70 7.26 -3.05
CA MET A 297 -22.89 6.71 -4.14
C MET A 297 -23.69 6.61 -5.44
N ARG A 298 -24.95 6.16 -5.39
CA ARG A 298 -25.83 6.12 -6.57
C ARG A 298 -26.05 7.53 -7.15
N LYS A 299 -26.34 8.51 -6.30
CA LYS A 299 -26.50 9.92 -6.74
C LYS A 299 -25.22 10.48 -7.34
N LEU A 300 -24.06 10.20 -6.77
CA LEU A 300 -22.76 10.61 -7.31
C LEU A 300 -22.52 9.98 -8.69
N LYS A 301 -22.80 8.69 -8.85
CA LYS A 301 -22.70 7.97 -10.13
C LYS A 301 -23.62 8.57 -11.20
N GLN A 302 -24.86 8.93 -10.86
CA GLN A 302 -25.81 9.63 -11.75
C GLN A 302 -25.29 11.02 -12.20
N ASN A 303 -24.40 11.63 -11.41
CA ASN A 303 -23.71 12.86 -11.73
C ASN A 303 -22.33 12.64 -12.40
N ALA A 304 -22.07 11.43 -12.91
CA ALA A 304 -20.82 11.03 -13.55
C ALA A 304 -19.57 11.21 -12.62
N ILE A 305 -19.72 10.83 -11.34
CA ILE A 305 -18.64 10.82 -10.35
C ILE A 305 -18.52 9.39 -9.83
N GLU A 306 -17.40 8.72 -10.11
CA GLU A 306 -17.07 7.43 -9.56
C GLU A 306 -16.59 7.54 -8.11
N THR A 307 -17.02 6.61 -7.28
CA THR A 307 -16.62 6.52 -5.87
C THR A 307 -16.37 5.07 -5.49
N GLY A 308 -15.65 4.83 -4.40
CA GLY A 308 -15.34 3.49 -3.92
C GLY A 308 -15.67 3.28 -2.45
N THR A 309 -15.54 2.02 -2.03
CA THR A 309 -15.68 1.60 -0.63
C THR A 309 -14.41 0.86 -0.20
N HIS A 310 -13.45 1.56 0.37
CA HIS A 310 -12.22 0.99 0.89
C HIS A 310 -12.29 0.92 2.43
N TYR A 311 -12.54 -0.25 3.04
CA TYR A 311 -12.89 -1.53 2.46
C TYR A 311 -14.06 -2.18 3.22
N ARG A 312 -14.64 -3.26 2.68
CA ARG A 312 -15.42 -4.18 3.51
C ARG A 312 -14.46 -4.81 4.53
N PRO A 313 -14.74 -4.77 5.85
CA PRO A 313 -13.85 -5.33 6.86
C PRO A 313 -13.57 -6.81 6.64
N ILE A 314 -12.29 -7.22 6.70
CA ILE A 314 -11.87 -8.58 6.36
C ILE A 314 -12.55 -9.63 7.26
N HIS A 315 -12.65 -9.38 8.57
CA HIS A 315 -13.27 -10.31 9.52
C HIS A 315 -14.76 -10.59 9.25
N THR A 316 -15.41 -9.82 8.33
CA THR A 316 -16.80 -10.04 7.88
C THR A 316 -16.89 -10.85 6.58
N LEU A 317 -15.77 -11.14 5.93
CA LEU A 317 -15.73 -11.96 4.72
C LEU A 317 -15.83 -13.45 5.08
N SER A 318 -16.50 -14.24 4.22
CA SER A 318 -16.79 -15.64 4.50
C SER A 318 -15.59 -16.47 4.94
N MET A 319 -14.43 -16.30 4.28
CA MET A 319 -13.18 -17.00 4.60
C MET A 319 -12.61 -16.61 5.97
N TYR A 320 -12.85 -15.40 6.45
CA TYR A 320 -12.29 -14.82 7.66
C TYR A 320 -13.33 -14.61 8.76
N LYS A 321 -14.58 -15.06 8.53
CA LYS A 321 -15.71 -14.80 9.43
C LYS A 321 -15.36 -15.15 10.87
N SER A 322 -15.40 -14.16 11.73
CA SER A 322 -15.06 -14.24 13.14
C SER A 322 -16.21 -13.70 13.99
N LYS A 323 -16.36 -14.22 15.22
CA LYS A 323 -17.28 -13.67 16.22
C LYS A 323 -16.72 -12.38 16.86
N LYS A 324 -15.50 -11.99 16.53
CA LYS A 324 -14.87 -10.78 17.07
C LYS A 324 -15.61 -9.54 16.57
N ILE A 325 -16.00 -8.67 17.49
CA ILE A 325 -16.62 -7.40 17.21
C ILE A 325 -15.53 -6.32 17.17
N LEU A 326 -15.50 -5.56 16.08
CA LEU A 326 -14.59 -4.43 15.87
C LEU A 326 -15.46 -3.19 15.57
N PRO A 327 -15.95 -2.51 16.63
CA PRO A 327 -17.06 -1.56 16.48
C PRO A 327 -16.73 -0.39 15.56
N ILE A 328 -15.52 0.17 15.62
CA ILE A 328 -15.11 1.30 14.77
C ILE A 328 -14.92 0.83 13.33
N THR A 329 -14.23 -0.29 13.13
CA THR A 329 -14.03 -0.88 11.79
C THR A 329 -15.35 -1.22 11.12
N GLU A 330 -16.31 -1.82 11.84
CA GLU A 330 -17.62 -2.19 11.29
C GLU A 330 -18.47 -0.96 10.96
N TYR A 331 -18.46 0.06 11.83
CA TYR A 331 -19.12 1.33 11.59
C TYR A 331 -18.58 1.99 10.31
N VAL A 332 -17.26 2.12 10.21
CA VAL A 332 -16.58 2.70 9.05
C VAL A 332 -16.86 1.88 7.79
N GLY A 333 -16.72 0.55 7.85
CA GLY A 333 -16.94 -0.34 6.71
C GLY A 333 -18.34 -0.25 6.09
N LYS A 334 -19.36 0.09 6.89
CA LYS A 334 -20.74 0.31 6.42
C LYS A 334 -20.94 1.69 5.79
N LYS A 335 -20.14 2.70 6.14
CA LYS A 335 -20.42 4.12 5.87
C LYS A 335 -19.39 4.84 5.01
N ILE A 336 -18.20 4.28 4.84
CA ILE A 336 -17.09 4.93 4.12
C ILE A 336 -17.38 5.07 2.62
N ILE A 337 -17.07 6.25 2.10
CA ILE A 337 -16.97 6.53 0.65
C ILE A 337 -15.56 7.07 0.37
N SER A 338 -14.89 6.49 -0.62
CA SER A 338 -13.62 7.00 -1.14
C SER A 338 -13.87 7.88 -2.34
N LEU A 339 -13.26 9.06 -2.34
CA LEU A 339 -13.41 10.10 -3.35
C LEU A 339 -12.21 10.14 -4.30
N PRO A 340 -12.40 10.52 -5.57
CA PRO A 340 -11.33 10.76 -6.52
C PRO A 340 -10.31 11.76 -5.98
N THR A 341 -9.02 11.41 -6.04
CA THR A 341 -7.93 12.27 -5.55
C THR A 341 -6.70 12.14 -6.46
N HIS A 342 -6.88 11.85 -7.75
CA HIS A 342 -5.81 11.66 -8.71
C HIS A 342 -5.37 12.97 -9.39
N PRO A 343 -4.13 13.04 -9.91
CA PRO A 343 -3.55 14.27 -10.47
C PRO A 343 -4.21 14.80 -11.76
N ASN A 344 -5.04 13.98 -12.42
CA ASN A 344 -5.73 14.37 -13.66
C ASN A 344 -7.06 15.12 -13.39
N LEU A 345 -7.47 15.28 -12.12
CA LEU A 345 -8.65 16.09 -11.78
C LEU A 345 -8.39 17.56 -12.04
N THR A 346 -9.31 18.20 -12.75
CA THR A 346 -9.33 19.66 -12.90
C THR A 346 -9.92 20.34 -11.66
N ASN A 347 -9.68 21.63 -11.51
CA ASN A 347 -10.34 22.42 -10.45
C ASN A 347 -11.87 22.37 -10.53
N SER A 348 -12.42 22.35 -11.75
CA SER A 348 -13.86 22.20 -12.01
C SER A 348 -14.39 20.85 -11.51
N ASP A 349 -13.65 19.73 -11.76
CA ASP A 349 -14.03 18.41 -11.26
C ASP A 349 -14.07 18.38 -9.73
N VAL A 350 -13.05 18.92 -9.07
CA VAL A 350 -12.98 19.00 -7.61
C VAL A 350 -14.15 19.83 -7.04
N THR A 351 -14.44 20.99 -7.64
CA THR A 351 -15.58 21.83 -7.25
C THR A 351 -16.91 21.10 -7.44
N LYS A 352 -17.08 20.38 -8.57
CA LYS A 352 -18.26 19.55 -8.84
C LYS A 352 -18.45 18.47 -7.78
N ILE A 353 -17.36 17.72 -7.43
CA ILE A 353 -17.40 16.69 -6.40
C ILE A 353 -17.87 17.29 -5.06
N ILE A 354 -17.25 18.39 -4.61
CA ILE A 354 -17.58 19.06 -3.34
C ILE A 354 -19.05 19.51 -3.34
N SER A 355 -19.48 20.21 -4.37
CA SER A 355 -20.86 20.70 -4.51
C SER A 355 -21.88 19.56 -4.45
N ARG A 356 -21.62 18.42 -5.12
CA ARG A 356 -22.54 17.28 -5.11
C ARG A 356 -22.56 16.56 -3.77
N ILE A 357 -21.41 16.42 -3.10
CA ILE A 357 -21.36 15.85 -1.74
C ILE A 357 -22.17 16.74 -0.80
N ASN A 358 -21.88 18.03 -0.73
CA ASN A 358 -22.58 18.96 0.18
C ASN A 358 -24.10 19.05 -0.07
N ARG A 359 -24.56 18.72 -1.30
CA ARG A 359 -26.00 18.65 -1.62
C ARG A 359 -26.65 17.34 -1.19
N PHE A 360 -25.90 16.24 -1.08
CA PHE A 360 -26.47 14.91 -0.93
C PHE A 360 -26.34 14.34 0.51
N VAL A 361 -25.52 14.97 1.35
CA VAL A 361 -25.29 14.62 2.76
C VAL A 361 -26.19 15.39 3.72
#